data_bde13f2da71f715d35ea0c91cf72b469
#
_entry.id   bde13f2da71f715d35ea0c91cf72b469
#
_cell.length_a   1.000
_cell.length_b   1.000
_cell.length_c   1.000
_cell.angle_alpha   90.00
_cell.angle_beta   90.00
_cell.angle_gamma   90.00
#
_symmetry.space_group_name_H-M   'P 1'
#
loop_
_entity.id
_entity.type
_entity.pdbx_description
1 polymer ?
#
loop_
_entity_poly.entity_id
_entity_poly.type
_entity_poly.pdbx_seq_one_letter_code
_entity_poly.pdbx_strand_id
1 'polypeptide(L)'
;MNQKNIRLLRVDYLVLGMEDAYPHQVVGTKQNKGAIGELESNIYRDTSIRPSIYELYEDETTKEGRVLVIDVPGRPIGKLFRFEDVPLMRVGEELKPMSDEEIFKILQEQEPDFSSEICRTVSINDLDTEAIRILKQKYATKQKNPNFLTLPDEQVLSDLQLMKEGKVTYAALILVGKREKLIELLPQSSVILEYRKSENLVPYDNRYTYSEPFYKMIDMLWHDINLRNDKIDVNDNSYIFNIPFFNEDVIREAINNAIAHRDYRRTSETVIKQYPQKLIVMNAGGFPLGVSIDNLLRVQSTPRNRLLADVLEKTGVVERSGQGIDKIFKNTLSEGKDSPDYSHSDSFRVELHLSAVIKDKAFAMFLESEQRDLAEEDRLSVFDVISLNEVRQGKSQSVEKDSIEKLLSCGLIEKRGRTRGTYYILSKSYYEFSGQEGEYSQKDDWGINQVMSVIMPHLTKFGKAKMKDFAKLLDGHLTRRQVRTVIDKLVAYQLLIKEGEGASTTYKIAEKYIKNSALVARAFDLGIKEMKKRGEI
;
A
#
# COMPACT_ATOMS: atom_id res chain seq x y z
N MET A 1 -37.34 -32.26 -9.48
CA MET A 1 -36.03 -31.72 -9.89
C MET A 1 -35.54 -30.78 -8.81
N ASN A 2 -34.48 -31.13 -8.11
CA ASN A 2 -34.00 -30.42 -6.92
C ASN A 2 -33.30 -29.12 -7.29
N GLN A 3 -33.86 -28.00 -6.86
CA GLN A 3 -33.30 -26.63 -7.04
C GLN A 3 -32.08 -26.30 -6.16
N LYS A 4 -31.25 -27.27 -5.78
CA LYS A 4 -30.21 -27.06 -4.76
C LYS A 4 -28.81 -26.76 -5.28
N ASN A 5 -28.53 -26.66 -6.59
CA ASN A 5 -27.15 -26.56 -7.08
C ASN A 5 -26.91 -25.63 -8.29
N ILE A 6 -27.63 -24.53 -8.41
CA ILE A 6 -27.27 -23.51 -9.40
C ILE A 6 -27.23 -22.15 -8.68
N ARG A 7 -26.21 -21.92 -7.86
CA ARG A 7 -25.71 -20.54 -7.57
C ARG A 7 -24.63 -20.18 -8.60
N LEU A 8 -25.02 -20.17 -9.86
CA LEU A 8 -24.31 -19.39 -10.86
C LEU A 8 -24.42 -17.92 -10.43
N LEU A 9 -23.31 -17.22 -10.43
CA LEU A 9 -23.26 -15.76 -10.30
C LEU A 9 -24.21 -15.19 -11.37
N ARG A 10 -25.45 -14.88 -10.98
CA ARG A 10 -26.38 -14.19 -11.86
C ARG A 10 -25.88 -12.75 -11.94
N VAL A 11 -25.45 -12.38 -13.11
CA VAL A 11 -25.36 -10.99 -13.51
C VAL A 11 -26.78 -10.59 -13.86
N ASP A 12 -27.34 -9.65 -13.14
CA ASP A 12 -28.63 -9.06 -13.48
C ASP A 12 -28.37 -7.76 -14.25
N TYR A 13 -29.12 -7.56 -15.34
CA TYR A 13 -29.02 -6.35 -16.12
C TYR A 13 -30.22 -5.47 -15.82
N LEU A 14 -29.95 -4.17 -15.55
CA LEU A 14 -30.96 -3.14 -15.57
C LEU A 14 -30.91 -2.47 -16.94
N VAL A 15 -31.99 -2.58 -17.69
CA VAL A 15 -32.09 -2.05 -19.06
C VAL A 15 -33.08 -0.90 -19.08
N LEU A 16 -32.65 0.28 -19.53
CA LEU A 16 -33.48 1.46 -19.66
C LEU A 16 -33.60 1.84 -21.14
N GLY A 17 -34.80 2.13 -21.59
CA GLY A 17 -35.09 2.49 -22.99
C GLY A 17 -35.73 1.36 -23.81
N MET A 18 -36.22 0.31 -23.14
CA MET A 18 -37.03 -0.74 -23.74
C MET A 18 -38.41 -0.80 -23.09
N GLU A 19 -39.42 -1.24 -23.82
CA GLU A 19 -40.76 -1.52 -23.27
C GLU A 19 -40.73 -2.79 -22.43
N ASP A 20 -41.47 -2.78 -21.32
CA ASP A 20 -41.59 -3.94 -20.41
C ASP A 20 -42.48 -5.05 -20.99
N ALA A 21 -43.42 -4.67 -21.88
CA ALA A 21 -44.35 -5.60 -22.52
C ALA A 21 -43.68 -6.34 -23.70
N TYR A 22 -43.99 -7.63 -23.82
CA TYR A 22 -43.56 -8.44 -24.97
C TYR A 22 -44.41 -8.12 -26.23
N PRO A 23 -43.80 -7.95 -27.43
CA PRO A 23 -42.37 -7.99 -27.70
C PRO A 23 -41.69 -6.69 -27.23
N HIS A 24 -40.60 -6.83 -26.48
CA HIS A 24 -39.84 -5.68 -25.95
C HIS A 24 -39.32 -4.80 -27.08
N GLN A 25 -39.91 -3.61 -27.27
CA GLN A 25 -39.52 -2.68 -28.32
C GLN A 25 -38.57 -1.61 -27.75
N VAL A 26 -37.66 -1.12 -28.58
CA VAL A 26 -36.79 0.00 -28.24
C VAL A 26 -37.57 1.28 -28.28
N VAL A 27 -37.74 1.94 -27.14
CA VAL A 27 -38.40 3.26 -27.05
C VAL A 27 -37.40 4.40 -26.81
N GLY A 28 -36.17 4.01 -26.50
CA GLY A 28 -35.07 4.94 -26.25
C GLY A 28 -35.15 5.64 -24.86
N THR A 29 -34.00 6.01 -24.33
CA THR A 29 -33.92 6.79 -23.07
C THR A 29 -33.02 7.99 -23.19
N LYS A 30 -33.42 9.11 -22.55
CA LYS A 30 -32.62 10.32 -22.40
C LYS A 30 -31.91 10.38 -21.05
N GLN A 31 -32.14 9.40 -20.18
CA GLN A 31 -31.61 9.39 -18.82
C GLN A 31 -30.08 9.35 -18.84
N ASN A 32 -29.44 10.22 -18.08
CA ASN A 32 -27.99 10.35 -17.94
C ASN A 32 -27.23 10.45 -19.29
N LYS A 33 -27.85 11.01 -20.33
CA LYS A 33 -27.19 11.21 -21.62
C LYS A 33 -26.01 12.17 -21.46
N GLY A 34 -24.81 11.72 -21.81
CA GLY A 34 -23.57 12.49 -21.65
C GLY A 34 -23.02 12.57 -20.22
N ALA A 35 -23.63 11.87 -19.26
CA ALA A 35 -23.24 11.90 -17.84
C ALA A 35 -23.11 10.48 -17.23
N ILE A 36 -22.64 9.50 -18.02
CA ILE A 36 -22.48 8.11 -17.54
C ILE A 36 -21.48 8.01 -16.40
N GLY A 37 -20.33 8.70 -16.49
CA GLY A 37 -19.33 8.71 -15.44
C GLY A 37 -19.83 9.33 -14.13
N GLU A 38 -20.75 10.28 -14.20
CA GLU A 38 -21.43 10.83 -13.03
C GLU A 38 -22.41 9.81 -12.43
N LEU A 39 -23.14 9.07 -13.27
CA LEU A 39 -24.02 7.99 -12.81
C LEU A 39 -23.23 6.88 -12.12
N GLU A 40 -22.11 6.43 -12.71
CA GLU A 40 -21.22 5.45 -12.09
C GLU A 40 -20.68 5.92 -10.75
N SER A 41 -20.25 7.19 -10.68
CA SER A 41 -19.73 7.81 -9.46
C SER A 41 -20.79 7.89 -8.36
N ASN A 42 -22.03 8.25 -8.72
CA ASN A 42 -23.14 8.32 -7.78
C ASN A 42 -23.51 6.94 -7.24
N ILE A 43 -23.64 5.93 -8.13
CA ILE A 43 -23.91 4.54 -7.70
C ILE A 43 -22.80 4.05 -6.77
N TYR A 44 -21.55 4.30 -7.11
CA TYR A 44 -20.43 3.91 -6.25
C TYR A 44 -20.46 4.59 -4.88
N ARG A 45 -20.67 5.89 -4.84
CA ARG A 45 -20.76 6.66 -3.59
C ARG A 45 -21.86 6.12 -2.67
N ASP A 46 -23.02 5.80 -3.24
CA ASP A 46 -24.22 5.47 -2.46
C ASP A 46 -24.30 3.97 -2.11
N THR A 47 -23.61 3.10 -2.83
CA THR A 47 -23.70 1.63 -2.68
C THR A 47 -22.35 0.91 -2.54
N SER A 48 -21.23 1.59 -2.78
CA SER A 48 -19.89 1.00 -2.93
C SER A 48 -19.81 -0.07 -4.04
N ILE A 49 -20.75 -0.04 -4.99
CA ILE A 49 -20.78 -0.92 -6.16
C ILE A 49 -20.35 -0.12 -7.39
N ARG A 50 -19.39 -0.65 -8.16
CA ARG A 50 -19.03 -0.11 -9.47
C ARG A 50 -19.72 -0.92 -10.56
N PRO A 51 -20.84 -0.44 -11.11
CA PRO A 51 -21.49 -1.10 -12.23
C PRO A 51 -20.68 -0.86 -13.51
N SER A 52 -20.80 -1.77 -14.48
CA SER A 52 -20.41 -1.48 -15.85
C SER A 52 -21.62 -0.97 -16.60
N ILE A 53 -21.52 0.21 -17.21
CA ILE A 53 -22.64 0.83 -17.91
C ILE A 53 -22.31 0.93 -19.40
N TYR A 54 -23.22 0.45 -20.23
CA TYR A 54 -23.08 0.43 -21.69
C TYR A 54 -24.20 1.22 -22.33
N GLU A 55 -23.86 2.01 -23.35
CA GLU A 55 -24.83 2.63 -24.25
C GLU A 55 -24.90 1.81 -25.53
N LEU A 56 -26.09 1.37 -25.87
CA LEU A 56 -26.41 0.73 -27.12
C LEU A 56 -27.39 1.62 -27.89
N TYR A 57 -27.36 1.55 -29.19
CA TYR A 57 -28.25 2.33 -30.05
C TYR A 57 -28.90 1.39 -31.05
N GLU A 58 -30.19 1.62 -31.37
CA GLU A 58 -30.88 0.88 -32.41
C GLU A 58 -30.27 1.22 -33.77
N ASP A 59 -29.92 2.49 -33.99
CA ASP A 59 -29.13 2.94 -35.12
C ASP A 59 -27.84 3.61 -34.62
N GLU A 60 -26.72 2.94 -34.80
CA GLU A 60 -25.40 3.43 -34.39
C GLU A 60 -24.94 4.66 -35.18
N THR A 61 -25.49 4.85 -36.39
CA THR A 61 -25.10 5.98 -37.27
C THR A 61 -25.80 7.27 -36.87
N THR A 62 -27.12 7.20 -36.62
CA THR A 62 -27.92 8.35 -36.19
C THR A 62 -27.95 8.56 -34.69
N LYS A 63 -27.49 7.58 -33.93
CA LYS A 63 -27.59 7.53 -32.47
C LYS A 63 -29.03 7.60 -31.94
N GLU A 64 -29.96 7.03 -32.72
CA GLU A 64 -31.37 6.88 -32.33
C GLU A 64 -31.60 5.57 -31.57
N GLY A 65 -32.71 5.49 -30.83
CA GLY A 65 -33.09 4.30 -30.06
C GLY A 65 -32.06 3.97 -28.94
N ARG A 66 -31.58 4.98 -28.22
CA ARG A 66 -30.58 4.78 -27.16
C ARG A 66 -31.10 3.90 -26.03
N VAL A 67 -30.43 2.80 -25.75
CA VAL A 67 -30.66 1.87 -24.64
C VAL A 67 -29.48 1.94 -23.68
N LEU A 68 -29.74 2.13 -22.40
CA LEU A 68 -28.72 2.10 -21.35
C LEU A 68 -28.80 0.75 -20.64
N VAL A 69 -27.70 0.00 -20.67
CA VAL A 69 -27.57 -1.31 -20.00
C VAL A 69 -26.63 -1.16 -18.83
N ILE A 70 -27.11 -1.43 -17.63
CA ILE A 70 -26.32 -1.43 -16.39
C ILE A 70 -26.13 -2.86 -15.95
N ASP A 71 -24.88 -3.30 -15.91
CA ASP A 71 -24.48 -4.60 -15.38
C ASP A 71 -24.47 -4.54 -13.86
N VAL A 72 -25.37 -5.28 -13.21
CA VAL A 72 -25.49 -5.32 -11.75
C VAL A 72 -24.82 -6.61 -11.26
N PRO A 73 -23.63 -6.50 -10.66
CA PRO A 73 -22.92 -7.69 -10.19
C PRO A 73 -23.63 -8.34 -8.99
N GLY A 74 -23.61 -9.66 -8.94
CA GLY A 74 -24.15 -10.42 -7.82
C GLY A 74 -23.43 -10.12 -6.50
N ARG A 75 -24.15 -10.09 -5.40
CA ARG A 75 -23.60 -9.86 -4.04
C ARG A 75 -22.53 -10.90 -3.70
N PRO A 76 -21.32 -10.48 -3.26
CA PRO A 76 -20.33 -11.41 -2.72
C PRO A 76 -20.83 -12.10 -1.44
N ILE A 77 -20.41 -13.36 -1.26
CA ILE A 77 -20.77 -14.16 -0.08
C ILE A 77 -20.25 -13.46 1.19
N GLY A 78 -21.09 -13.41 2.21
CA GLY A 78 -20.76 -12.82 3.51
C GLY A 78 -20.71 -11.27 3.53
N LYS A 79 -21.00 -10.60 2.40
CA LYS A 79 -20.98 -9.11 2.35
C LYS A 79 -22.38 -8.55 2.27
N LEU A 80 -22.58 -7.44 3.01
CA LEU A 80 -23.80 -6.65 2.98
C LEU A 80 -23.57 -5.39 2.14
N PHE A 81 -24.50 -5.10 1.25
CA PHE A 81 -24.58 -3.78 0.64
C PHE A 81 -25.55 -2.91 1.41
N ARG A 82 -25.23 -1.64 1.52
CA ARG A 82 -26.03 -0.64 2.22
C ARG A 82 -26.31 0.52 1.28
N PHE A 83 -27.49 1.06 1.40
CA PHE A 83 -27.85 2.33 0.80
C PHE A 83 -28.20 3.27 1.94
N GLU A 84 -27.53 4.41 2.04
CA GLU A 84 -27.64 5.34 3.17
C GLU A 84 -27.51 4.62 4.53
N ASP A 85 -26.48 3.77 4.65
CA ASP A 85 -26.18 2.94 5.83
C ASP A 85 -27.21 1.86 6.18
N VAL A 86 -28.30 1.72 5.44
CA VAL A 86 -29.34 0.71 5.67
C VAL A 86 -29.13 -0.48 4.71
N PRO A 87 -28.99 -1.71 5.23
CA PRO A 87 -28.99 -2.90 4.39
C PRO A 87 -30.42 -3.17 3.90
N LEU A 88 -30.61 -3.13 2.58
CA LEU A 88 -31.90 -3.30 1.95
C LEU A 88 -31.99 -4.65 1.22
N MET A 89 -33.20 -5.22 1.20
CA MET A 89 -33.55 -6.38 0.37
C MET A 89 -34.80 -6.09 -0.47
N ARG A 90 -34.89 -6.73 -1.61
CA ARG A 90 -36.09 -6.67 -2.45
C ARG A 90 -37.12 -7.72 -1.99
N VAL A 91 -38.31 -7.27 -1.66
CA VAL A 91 -39.46 -8.14 -1.33
C VAL A 91 -40.59 -7.84 -2.32
N GLY A 92 -40.72 -8.67 -3.33
CA GLY A 92 -41.59 -8.38 -4.47
C GLY A 92 -41.07 -7.19 -5.27
N GLU A 93 -41.88 -6.13 -5.38
CA GLU A 93 -41.49 -4.88 -6.08
C GLU A 93 -40.93 -3.81 -5.15
N GLU A 94 -40.94 -4.02 -3.85
CA GLU A 94 -40.50 -3.04 -2.85
C GLU A 94 -39.11 -3.32 -2.31
N LEU A 95 -38.36 -2.26 -1.96
CA LEU A 95 -37.14 -2.35 -1.17
C LEU A 95 -37.50 -2.19 0.29
N LYS A 96 -37.08 -3.13 1.15
CA LYS A 96 -37.30 -3.11 2.59
C LYS A 96 -35.97 -3.27 3.35
N PRO A 97 -35.85 -2.67 4.55
CA PRO A 97 -34.72 -2.97 5.42
C PRO A 97 -34.67 -4.47 5.75
N MET A 98 -33.47 -5.03 5.75
CA MET A 98 -33.25 -6.40 6.19
C MET A 98 -33.49 -6.52 7.69
N SER A 99 -34.05 -7.64 8.12
CA SER A 99 -34.11 -7.99 9.54
C SER A 99 -32.73 -8.41 10.06
N ASP A 100 -32.51 -8.32 11.38
CA ASP A 100 -31.28 -8.77 12.02
C ASP A 100 -30.97 -10.25 11.70
N GLU A 101 -31.98 -11.09 11.58
CA GLU A 101 -31.82 -12.52 11.21
C GLU A 101 -31.29 -12.69 9.77
N GLU A 102 -31.78 -11.89 8.84
CA GLU A 102 -31.31 -11.92 7.44
C GLU A 102 -29.90 -11.37 7.33
N ILE A 103 -29.59 -10.29 8.05
CA ILE A 103 -28.23 -9.73 8.17
C ILE A 103 -27.30 -10.81 8.73
N PHE A 104 -27.68 -11.47 9.82
CA PHE A 104 -26.88 -12.49 10.47
C PHE A 104 -26.64 -13.71 9.55
N LYS A 105 -27.66 -14.16 8.83
CA LYS A 105 -27.51 -15.24 7.82
C LYS A 105 -26.50 -14.90 6.74
N ILE A 106 -26.52 -13.68 6.25
CA ILE A 106 -25.57 -13.21 5.23
C ILE A 106 -24.14 -13.16 5.80
N LEU A 107 -23.98 -12.59 6.99
CA LEU A 107 -22.66 -12.47 7.63
C LEU A 107 -22.06 -13.83 8.02
N GLN A 108 -22.89 -14.85 8.26
CA GLN A 108 -22.44 -16.21 8.53
C GLN A 108 -22.17 -17.03 7.26
N GLU A 109 -22.48 -16.51 6.08
CA GLU A 109 -22.13 -17.20 4.83
C GLU A 109 -20.61 -17.40 4.76
N GLN A 110 -20.18 -18.64 4.66
CA GLN A 110 -18.78 -18.99 4.41
C GLN A 110 -18.59 -19.30 2.93
N GLU A 111 -17.56 -18.71 2.34
CA GLU A 111 -17.14 -19.13 1.00
C GLU A 111 -16.56 -20.54 1.09
N PRO A 112 -17.17 -21.55 0.43
CA PRO A 112 -16.54 -22.85 0.33
C PRO A 112 -15.23 -22.71 -0.44
N ASP A 113 -14.21 -23.45 0.00
CA ASP A 113 -12.91 -23.46 -0.67
C ASP A 113 -13.04 -24.11 -2.06
N PHE A 114 -13.14 -23.26 -3.09
CA PHE A 114 -13.23 -23.71 -4.47
C PHE A 114 -12.03 -24.59 -4.85
N SER A 115 -10.84 -24.26 -4.39
CA SER A 115 -9.63 -24.98 -4.75
C SER A 115 -9.63 -26.42 -4.25
N SER A 116 -10.37 -26.71 -3.18
CA SER A 116 -10.47 -28.05 -2.59
C SER A 116 -11.57 -28.93 -3.22
N GLU A 117 -12.40 -28.38 -4.10
CA GLU A 117 -13.45 -29.11 -4.82
C GLU A 117 -12.82 -30.07 -5.86
N ILE A 118 -13.47 -31.21 -6.06
CA ILE A 118 -13.01 -32.21 -7.05
C ILE A 118 -13.39 -31.75 -8.45
N CYS A 119 -12.42 -31.71 -9.36
CA CYS A 119 -12.65 -31.54 -10.78
C CYS A 119 -12.96 -32.89 -11.42
N ARG A 120 -14.24 -33.18 -11.63
CA ARG A 120 -14.73 -34.55 -12.00
C ARG A 120 -14.27 -35.02 -13.38
N THR A 121 -13.89 -34.10 -14.25
CA THR A 121 -13.53 -34.37 -15.66
C THR A 121 -12.03 -34.48 -15.88
N VAL A 122 -11.22 -34.34 -14.81
CA VAL A 122 -9.75 -34.34 -14.86
C VAL A 122 -9.22 -35.57 -14.14
N SER A 123 -8.24 -36.22 -14.78
CA SER A 123 -7.46 -37.32 -14.24
C SER A 123 -5.98 -36.90 -14.02
N ILE A 124 -5.17 -37.76 -13.41
CA ILE A 124 -3.74 -37.53 -13.24
C ILE A 124 -3.02 -37.37 -14.60
N ASN A 125 -3.52 -38.01 -15.65
CA ASN A 125 -2.95 -37.90 -16.99
C ASN A 125 -3.15 -36.51 -17.63
N ASP A 126 -4.04 -35.71 -17.09
CA ASP A 126 -4.29 -34.32 -17.52
C ASP A 126 -3.40 -33.32 -16.79
N LEU A 127 -2.52 -33.79 -15.91
CA LEU A 127 -1.55 -32.97 -15.21
C LEU A 127 -0.22 -32.88 -15.96
N ASP A 128 0.47 -31.74 -15.79
CA ASP A 128 1.75 -31.45 -16.42
C ASP A 128 2.89 -31.99 -15.55
N THR A 129 3.62 -32.96 -16.09
CA THR A 129 4.71 -33.66 -15.37
C THR A 129 5.85 -32.74 -14.99
N GLU A 130 6.15 -31.73 -15.82
CA GLU A 130 7.19 -30.74 -15.52
C GLU A 130 6.75 -29.81 -14.36
N ALA A 131 5.50 -29.37 -14.36
CA ALA A 131 4.96 -28.59 -13.25
C ALA A 131 4.96 -29.39 -11.94
N ILE A 132 4.63 -30.69 -11.97
CA ILE A 132 4.75 -31.58 -10.80
C ILE A 132 6.21 -31.69 -10.36
N ARG A 133 7.15 -31.83 -11.28
CA ARG A 133 8.57 -31.86 -10.96
C ARG A 133 9.03 -30.58 -10.26
N ILE A 134 8.61 -29.42 -10.72
CA ILE A 134 8.92 -28.12 -10.09
C ILE A 134 8.31 -28.05 -8.68
N LEU A 135 7.04 -28.47 -8.51
CA LEU A 135 6.38 -28.55 -7.21
C LEU A 135 7.20 -29.42 -6.23
N LYS A 136 7.60 -30.63 -6.67
CA LYS A 136 8.40 -31.55 -5.84
C LYS A 136 9.73 -30.91 -5.43
N GLN A 137 10.42 -30.23 -6.33
CA GLN A 137 11.69 -29.54 -6.04
C GLN A 137 11.51 -28.44 -5.01
N LYS A 138 10.50 -27.57 -5.21
CA LYS A 138 10.21 -26.47 -4.26
C LYS A 138 9.85 -27.01 -2.89
N TYR A 139 8.99 -28.04 -2.82
CA TYR A 139 8.65 -28.68 -1.55
C TYR A 139 9.87 -29.30 -0.87
N ALA A 140 10.65 -30.10 -1.55
CA ALA A 140 11.85 -30.75 -1.01
C ALA A 140 12.85 -29.73 -0.44
N THR A 141 13.03 -28.62 -1.13
CA THR A 141 13.91 -27.52 -0.70
C THR A 141 13.34 -26.83 0.57
N LYS A 142 12.07 -26.43 0.56
CA LYS A 142 11.44 -25.71 1.66
C LYS A 142 11.35 -26.56 2.92
N GLN A 143 10.95 -27.83 2.77
CA GLN A 143 10.76 -28.76 3.90
C GLN A 143 12.06 -29.50 4.30
N LYS A 144 13.17 -29.23 3.62
CA LYS A 144 14.45 -29.95 3.81
C LYS A 144 14.29 -31.48 3.73
N ASN A 145 13.42 -31.95 2.83
CA ASN A 145 13.08 -33.35 2.65
C ASN A 145 13.40 -33.84 1.21
N PRO A 146 14.65 -34.25 0.93
CA PRO A 146 15.04 -34.68 -0.42
C PRO A 146 14.34 -35.98 -0.85
N ASN A 147 13.88 -36.82 0.08
CA ASN A 147 13.17 -38.05 -0.23
C ASN A 147 11.85 -37.81 -0.99
N PHE A 148 11.27 -36.61 -0.83
CA PHE A 148 10.05 -36.24 -1.54
C PHE A 148 10.19 -36.25 -3.06
N LEU A 149 11.41 -36.05 -3.56
CA LEU A 149 11.72 -36.08 -5.00
C LEU A 149 11.53 -37.46 -5.63
N THR A 150 11.71 -38.53 -4.85
CA THR A 150 11.66 -39.91 -5.31
C THR A 150 10.26 -40.53 -5.22
N LEU A 151 9.32 -39.86 -4.57
CA LEU A 151 7.94 -40.36 -4.44
C LEU A 151 7.23 -40.38 -5.80
N PRO A 152 6.33 -41.36 -6.03
CA PRO A 152 5.42 -41.34 -7.18
C PRO A 152 4.57 -40.06 -7.19
N ASP A 153 4.26 -39.55 -8.36
CA ASP A 153 3.47 -38.31 -8.51
C ASP A 153 2.09 -38.41 -7.85
N GLU A 154 1.43 -39.56 -7.97
CA GLU A 154 0.15 -39.81 -7.31
C GLU A 154 0.22 -39.72 -5.78
N GLN A 155 1.31 -40.26 -5.20
CA GLN A 155 1.55 -40.14 -3.76
C GLN A 155 1.77 -38.68 -3.32
N VAL A 156 2.61 -37.95 -4.07
CA VAL A 156 2.86 -36.53 -3.83
C VAL A 156 1.58 -35.69 -3.87
N LEU A 157 0.76 -35.92 -4.88
CA LEU A 157 -0.52 -35.21 -5.04
C LEU A 157 -1.51 -35.57 -3.91
N SER A 158 -1.51 -36.81 -3.46
CA SER A 158 -2.35 -37.27 -2.34
C SER A 158 -1.87 -36.68 -1.00
N ASP A 159 -0.56 -36.69 -0.74
CA ASP A 159 0.04 -36.13 0.49
C ASP A 159 -0.21 -34.61 0.61
N LEU A 160 -0.26 -33.92 -0.51
CA LEU A 160 -0.59 -32.50 -0.58
C LEU A 160 -2.09 -32.21 -0.70
N GLN A 161 -2.95 -33.24 -0.60
CA GLN A 161 -4.40 -33.14 -0.77
C GLN A 161 -4.85 -32.59 -2.16
N LEU A 162 -3.95 -32.57 -3.12
CA LEU A 162 -4.23 -32.20 -4.51
C LEU A 162 -5.02 -33.30 -5.25
N MET A 163 -4.97 -34.53 -4.72
CA MET A 163 -5.87 -35.64 -5.08
C MET A 163 -6.63 -36.14 -3.84
N LYS A 164 -7.90 -36.41 -4.01
CA LYS A 164 -8.82 -36.99 -2.99
C LYS A 164 -9.54 -38.19 -3.59
N GLU A 165 -9.41 -39.34 -2.98
CA GLU A 165 -10.05 -40.59 -3.47
C GLU A 165 -9.73 -40.85 -4.95
N GLY A 166 -8.49 -40.66 -5.36
CA GLY A 166 -8.04 -40.85 -6.75
C GLY A 166 -8.52 -39.79 -7.76
N LYS A 167 -9.18 -38.71 -7.28
CA LYS A 167 -9.71 -37.62 -8.12
C LYS A 167 -8.94 -36.32 -7.91
N VAL A 168 -8.72 -35.62 -9.00
CA VAL A 168 -7.96 -34.33 -9.03
C VAL A 168 -8.82 -33.18 -8.49
N THR A 169 -8.26 -32.34 -7.65
CA THR A 169 -8.89 -31.10 -7.17
C THR A 169 -8.65 -29.93 -8.11
N TYR A 170 -9.43 -28.84 -8.00
CA TYR A 170 -9.15 -27.61 -8.74
C TYR A 170 -7.79 -26.98 -8.35
N ALA A 171 -7.33 -27.13 -7.11
CA ALA A 171 -6.00 -26.72 -6.72
C ALA A 171 -4.92 -27.43 -7.54
N ALA A 172 -5.04 -28.74 -7.74
CA ALA A 172 -4.12 -29.50 -8.59
C ALA A 172 -4.15 -29.00 -10.04
N LEU A 173 -5.36 -28.77 -10.58
CA LEU A 173 -5.51 -28.25 -11.94
C LEU A 173 -4.81 -26.87 -12.09
N ILE A 174 -5.02 -25.94 -11.16
CA ILE A 174 -4.41 -24.61 -11.18
C ILE A 174 -2.87 -24.69 -11.05
N LEU A 175 -2.38 -25.52 -10.15
CA LEU A 175 -0.94 -25.58 -9.84
C LEU A 175 -0.14 -26.35 -10.88
N VAL A 176 -0.68 -27.48 -11.34
CA VAL A 176 0.06 -28.47 -12.15
C VAL A 176 -0.76 -29.04 -13.31
N GLY A 177 -1.92 -28.48 -13.68
CA GLY A 177 -2.73 -28.95 -14.81
C GLY A 177 -2.10 -28.65 -16.16
N LYS A 178 -2.37 -29.49 -17.17
CA LYS A 178 -1.99 -29.17 -18.55
C LYS A 178 -2.70 -27.92 -19.06
N ARG A 179 -2.01 -27.12 -19.85
CA ARG A 179 -2.50 -25.87 -20.43
C ARG A 179 -3.85 -26.02 -21.13
N GLU A 180 -4.02 -27.10 -21.93
CA GLU A 180 -5.24 -27.38 -22.68
C GLU A 180 -6.44 -27.56 -21.72
N LYS A 181 -6.22 -28.25 -20.60
CA LYS A 181 -7.25 -28.50 -19.59
C LYS A 181 -7.59 -27.25 -18.79
N LEU A 182 -6.60 -26.40 -18.52
CA LEU A 182 -6.84 -25.10 -17.91
C LEU A 182 -7.70 -24.21 -18.80
N ILE A 183 -7.40 -24.12 -20.08
CA ILE A 183 -8.18 -23.34 -21.05
C ILE A 183 -9.61 -23.90 -21.20
N GLU A 184 -9.76 -25.23 -21.23
CA GLU A 184 -11.06 -25.89 -21.38
C GLU A 184 -11.96 -25.68 -20.15
N LEU A 185 -11.44 -25.89 -18.94
CA LEU A 185 -12.24 -26.02 -17.72
C LEU A 185 -12.18 -24.80 -16.80
N LEU A 186 -11.13 -24.02 -16.90
CA LEU A 186 -10.87 -22.88 -16.00
C LEU A 186 -10.20 -21.71 -16.74
N PRO A 187 -10.77 -21.22 -17.87
CA PRO A 187 -10.16 -20.18 -18.69
C PRO A 187 -9.83 -18.92 -17.90
N GLN A 188 -10.63 -18.59 -16.89
CA GLN A 188 -10.41 -17.45 -16.00
C GLN A 188 -9.19 -17.59 -15.08
N SER A 189 -8.55 -18.78 -14.98
CA SER A 189 -7.29 -18.94 -14.25
C SER A 189 -6.09 -18.28 -14.98
N SER A 190 -6.28 -17.92 -16.23
CA SER A 190 -5.26 -17.23 -17.02
C SER A 190 -4.88 -15.88 -16.40
N VAL A 191 -3.63 -15.50 -16.59
CA VAL A 191 -3.12 -14.19 -16.23
C VAL A 191 -2.78 -13.41 -17.50
N ILE A 192 -3.25 -12.18 -17.56
CA ILE A 192 -2.99 -11.27 -18.67
C ILE A 192 -1.93 -10.27 -18.25
N LEU A 193 -0.87 -10.12 -19.05
CA LEU A 193 0.12 -9.07 -18.91
C LEU A 193 -0.03 -8.07 -20.06
N GLU A 194 -0.33 -6.83 -19.72
CA GLU A 194 -0.43 -5.72 -20.66
C GLU A 194 0.71 -4.73 -20.45
N TYR A 195 1.42 -4.42 -21.53
CA TYR A 195 2.34 -3.29 -21.55
C TYR A 195 1.64 -2.06 -22.10
N ARG A 196 1.75 -0.94 -21.38
CA ARG A 196 1.11 0.32 -21.72
C ARG A 196 2.07 1.49 -21.55
N LYS A 197 2.17 2.36 -22.54
CA LYS A 197 3.02 3.57 -22.46
C LYS A 197 2.41 4.64 -21.56
N SER A 198 1.09 4.73 -21.50
CA SER A 198 0.37 5.77 -20.78
C SER A 198 -0.98 5.25 -20.30
N GLU A 199 -1.45 5.80 -19.18
CA GLU A 199 -2.78 5.53 -18.64
C GLU A 199 -3.91 6.13 -19.48
N ASN A 200 -3.63 7.26 -20.14
CA ASN A 200 -4.60 7.99 -20.95
C ASN A 200 -4.83 7.37 -22.33
N LEU A 201 -4.03 6.38 -22.72
CA LEU A 201 -4.18 5.68 -23.98
C LEU A 201 -4.97 4.39 -23.77
N VAL A 202 -6.10 4.26 -24.45
CA VAL A 202 -6.95 3.06 -24.38
C VAL A 202 -6.23 1.82 -24.95
N PRO A 203 -5.52 1.87 -26.11
CA PRO A 203 -4.83 0.71 -26.62
C PRO A 203 -3.61 0.35 -25.78
N TYR A 204 -3.39 -0.95 -25.59
CA TYR A 204 -2.16 -1.50 -25.06
C TYR A 204 -1.09 -1.62 -26.16
N ASP A 205 0.19 -1.54 -25.79
CA ASP A 205 1.28 -1.77 -26.77
C ASP A 205 1.44 -3.26 -27.07
N ASN A 206 1.42 -4.08 -26.03
CA ASN A 206 1.49 -5.54 -26.12
C ASN A 206 0.57 -6.15 -25.05
N ARG A 207 0.00 -7.32 -25.39
CA ARG A 207 -0.81 -8.11 -24.46
C ARG A 207 -0.48 -9.58 -24.61
N TYR A 208 -0.15 -10.22 -23.51
CA TYR A 208 0.16 -11.64 -23.42
C TYR A 208 -0.81 -12.32 -22.47
N THR A 209 -1.21 -13.53 -22.81
CA THR A 209 -2.10 -14.35 -21.97
C THR A 209 -1.35 -15.62 -21.59
N TYR A 210 -1.20 -15.84 -20.28
CA TYR A 210 -0.56 -17.00 -19.69
C TYR A 210 -1.65 -17.93 -19.17
N SER A 211 -1.73 -19.11 -19.72
CA SER A 211 -2.68 -20.17 -19.34
C SER A 211 -1.96 -21.45 -18.90
N GLU A 212 -0.69 -21.36 -18.61
CA GLU A 212 0.16 -22.42 -18.08
C GLU A 212 -0.18 -22.69 -16.61
N PRO A 213 0.11 -23.92 -16.10
CA PRO A 213 -0.01 -24.19 -14.66
C PRO A 213 0.89 -23.26 -13.86
N PHE A 214 0.44 -22.91 -12.65
CA PHE A 214 1.06 -21.87 -11.82
C PHE A 214 2.57 -22.02 -11.66
N TYR A 215 3.08 -23.23 -11.39
CA TYR A 215 4.52 -23.44 -11.16
C TYR A 215 5.39 -23.18 -12.39
N LYS A 216 4.83 -23.13 -13.58
CA LYS A 216 5.50 -22.71 -14.81
C LYS A 216 5.26 -21.21 -15.08
N MET A 217 4.03 -20.78 -14.88
CA MET A 217 3.56 -19.44 -15.22
C MET A 217 4.29 -18.34 -14.44
N ILE A 218 4.56 -18.54 -13.15
CA ILE A 218 5.12 -17.49 -12.27
C ILE A 218 6.51 -17.01 -12.74
N ASP A 219 7.35 -17.92 -13.22
CA ASP A 219 8.67 -17.57 -13.71
C ASP A 219 8.61 -16.92 -15.10
N MET A 220 7.66 -17.36 -15.95
CA MET A 220 7.42 -16.72 -17.26
C MET A 220 6.92 -15.28 -17.08
N LEU A 221 5.97 -15.06 -16.20
CA LEU A 221 5.46 -13.72 -15.88
C LEU A 221 6.56 -12.80 -15.37
N TRP A 222 7.36 -13.28 -14.41
CA TRP A 222 8.49 -12.47 -13.92
C TRP A 222 9.50 -12.17 -15.02
N HIS A 223 9.85 -13.17 -15.80
CA HIS A 223 10.77 -12.97 -16.93
C HIS A 223 10.29 -11.83 -17.84
N ASP A 224 9.04 -11.88 -18.27
CA ASP A 224 8.50 -10.89 -19.20
C ASP A 224 8.32 -9.51 -18.58
N ILE A 225 7.89 -9.43 -17.32
CA ILE A 225 7.86 -8.15 -16.58
C ILE A 225 9.27 -7.56 -16.48
N ASN A 226 10.28 -8.40 -16.20
CA ASN A 226 11.66 -7.97 -16.03
C ASN A 226 12.33 -7.53 -17.34
N LEU A 227 11.85 -7.93 -18.51
CA LEU A 227 12.34 -7.41 -19.80
C LEU A 227 12.17 -5.89 -19.96
N ARG A 228 11.22 -5.31 -19.24
CA ARG A 228 10.94 -3.85 -19.22
C ARG A 228 11.09 -3.27 -17.82
N ASN A 229 11.92 -3.87 -17.02
CA ASN A 229 12.25 -3.44 -15.67
C ASN A 229 13.60 -2.76 -15.70
N ASP A 230 13.63 -1.48 -15.42
CA ASP A 230 14.87 -0.72 -15.32
C ASP A 230 15.34 -0.63 -13.87
N LYS A 231 16.51 -0.10 -13.63
CA LYS A 231 17.08 0.08 -12.30
C LYS A 231 17.81 1.40 -12.20
N ILE A 232 17.90 1.92 -10.98
CA ILE A 232 18.73 3.09 -10.67
C ILE A 232 19.92 2.61 -9.85
N ASP A 233 21.11 2.95 -10.31
CA ASP A 233 22.34 2.76 -9.54
C ASP A 233 22.45 3.87 -8.50
N VAL A 234 22.59 3.49 -7.24
CA VAL A 234 22.78 4.40 -6.12
C VAL A 234 24.19 4.18 -5.60
N ASN A 235 24.97 5.25 -5.56
CA ASN A 235 26.36 5.23 -5.12
C ASN A 235 26.52 6.04 -3.83
N ASP A 236 27.00 5.39 -2.79
CA ASP A 236 27.33 5.94 -1.48
C ASP A 236 28.87 6.02 -1.30
N ASN A 237 29.63 6.54 -2.27
CA ASN A 237 31.09 6.63 -2.24
C ASN A 237 31.85 5.34 -1.80
N SER A 238 31.25 4.51 -0.97
CA SER A 238 31.80 3.27 -0.42
C SER A 238 31.16 2.01 -1.00
N TYR A 239 29.93 2.12 -1.51
CA TYR A 239 29.14 0.99 -1.98
C TYR A 239 28.15 1.42 -3.08
N ILE A 240 28.00 0.57 -4.10
CA ILE A 240 27.02 0.75 -5.17
C ILE A 240 25.95 -0.33 -4.99
N PHE A 241 24.70 0.06 -4.86
CA PHE A 241 23.58 -0.86 -4.94
C PHE A 241 22.53 -0.38 -5.94
N ASN A 242 21.75 -1.33 -6.43
CA ASN A 242 20.77 -1.07 -7.48
C ASN A 242 19.37 -1.13 -6.91
N ILE A 243 18.56 -0.12 -7.19
CA ILE A 243 17.14 -0.12 -6.88
C ILE A 243 16.38 -0.40 -8.18
N PRO A 244 15.75 -1.58 -8.33
CA PRO A 244 14.95 -1.90 -9.51
C PRO A 244 13.66 -1.08 -9.51
N PHE A 245 13.13 -0.77 -10.69
CA PHE A 245 11.81 -0.14 -10.79
C PHE A 245 10.73 -1.05 -10.22
N PHE A 246 10.80 -2.34 -10.50
CA PHE A 246 9.93 -3.36 -9.94
C PHE A 246 10.79 -4.42 -9.24
N ASN A 247 10.64 -4.52 -7.93
CA ASN A 247 11.35 -5.49 -7.11
C ASN A 247 10.76 -6.88 -7.34
N GLU A 248 11.61 -7.88 -7.62
CA GLU A 248 11.19 -9.25 -7.92
C GLU A 248 10.34 -9.86 -6.80
N ASP A 249 10.77 -9.72 -5.55
CA ASP A 249 10.07 -10.26 -4.40
C ASP A 249 8.68 -9.65 -4.23
N VAL A 250 8.57 -8.33 -4.45
CA VAL A 250 7.29 -7.60 -4.37
C VAL A 250 6.34 -8.06 -5.49
N ILE A 251 6.84 -8.18 -6.71
CA ILE A 251 6.02 -8.60 -7.86
C ILE A 251 5.59 -10.05 -7.73
N ARG A 252 6.50 -10.95 -7.37
CA ARG A 252 6.15 -12.37 -7.15
C ARG A 252 5.10 -12.52 -6.05
N GLU A 253 5.26 -11.79 -4.95
CA GLU A 253 4.29 -11.81 -3.86
C GLU A 253 2.93 -11.26 -4.27
N ALA A 254 2.90 -10.16 -5.03
CA ALA A 254 1.66 -9.60 -5.57
C ALA A 254 0.91 -10.59 -6.48
N ILE A 255 1.64 -11.32 -7.34
CA ILE A 255 1.08 -12.35 -8.23
C ILE A 255 0.59 -13.55 -7.40
N ASN A 256 1.39 -14.02 -6.45
CA ASN A 256 1.03 -15.14 -5.57
C ASN A 256 -0.26 -14.83 -4.81
N ASN A 257 -0.37 -13.63 -4.25
CA ASN A 257 -1.58 -13.17 -3.56
C ASN A 257 -2.78 -13.09 -4.51
N ALA A 258 -2.57 -12.60 -5.74
CA ALA A 258 -3.62 -12.58 -6.74
C ALA A 258 -4.14 -14.00 -7.05
N ILE A 259 -3.28 -14.99 -7.19
CA ILE A 259 -3.65 -16.38 -7.47
C ILE A 259 -4.31 -17.05 -6.24
N ALA A 260 -3.73 -16.88 -5.04
CA ALA A 260 -4.24 -17.53 -3.82
C ALA A 260 -5.60 -16.96 -3.36
N HIS A 261 -5.85 -15.68 -3.58
CA HIS A 261 -7.04 -14.98 -3.09
C HIS A 261 -8.11 -14.72 -4.15
N ARG A 262 -7.84 -15.06 -5.41
CA ARG A 262 -8.79 -14.92 -6.50
C ARG A 262 -10.11 -15.66 -6.24
N ASP A 263 -11.22 -15.09 -6.65
CA ASP A 263 -12.49 -15.80 -6.78
C ASP A 263 -12.57 -16.51 -8.14
N TYR A 264 -12.24 -17.80 -8.16
CA TYR A 264 -12.24 -18.62 -9.39
C TYR A 264 -13.65 -18.93 -9.93
N ARG A 265 -14.70 -18.57 -9.21
CA ARG A 265 -16.08 -18.65 -9.71
C ARG A 265 -16.43 -17.47 -10.63
N ARG A 266 -15.61 -16.42 -10.63
CA ARG A 266 -15.75 -15.26 -11.51
C ARG A 266 -15.02 -15.49 -12.82
N THR A 267 -15.62 -15.02 -13.91
CA THR A 267 -15.14 -15.24 -15.28
C THR A 267 -14.00 -14.31 -15.71
N SER A 268 -13.80 -13.17 -15.01
CA SER A 268 -12.72 -12.24 -15.36
C SER A 268 -11.37 -12.75 -14.93
N GLU A 269 -10.35 -12.62 -15.75
CA GLU A 269 -8.98 -13.05 -15.50
C GLU A 269 -8.26 -12.15 -14.50
N THR A 270 -7.09 -12.57 -14.01
CA THR A 270 -6.14 -11.69 -13.35
C THR A 270 -5.41 -10.86 -14.41
N VAL A 271 -5.36 -9.53 -14.24
CA VAL A 271 -4.75 -8.62 -15.21
C VAL A 271 -3.61 -7.86 -14.54
N ILE A 272 -2.43 -7.93 -15.15
CA ILE A 272 -1.25 -7.15 -14.77
C ILE A 272 -1.04 -6.09 -15.84
N LYS A 273 -1.05 -4.82 -15.45
CA LYS A 273 -0.75 -3.70 -16.36
C LYS A 273 0.58 -3.09 -15.96
N GLN A 274 1.57 -3.19 -16.83
CA GLN A 274 2.88 -2.59 -16.63
C GLN A 274 3.00 -1.30 -17.45
N TYR A 275 3.28 -0.21 -16.75
CA TYR A 275 3.60 1.10 -17.29
C TYR A 275 5.09 1.41 -17.01
N PRO A 276 5.68 2.43 -17.64
CA PRO A 276 7.07 2.82 -17.35
C PRO A 276 7.34 3.17 -15.87
N GLN A 277 6.33 3.72 -15.19
CA GLN A 277 6.49 4.22 -13.82
C GLN A 277 5.57 3.57 -12.79
N LYS A 278 4.77 2.58 -13.18
CA LYS A 278 3.92 1.83 -12.25
C LYS A 278 3.53 0.47 -12.80
N LEU A 279 3.18 -0.42 -11.89
CA LEU A 279 2.58 -1.71 -12.20
C LEU A 279 1.28 -1.85 -11.40
N ILE A 280 0.24 -2.36 -12.05
CA ILE A 280 -1.07 -2.59 -11.44
C ILE A 280 -1.39 -4.08 -11.55
N VAL A 281 -1.74 -4.71 -10.43
CA VAL A 281 -2.26 -6.08 -10.38
C VAL A 281 -3.74 -6.03 -10.03
N MET A 282 -4.59 -6.53 -10.93
CA MET A 282 -6.05 -6.56 -10.76
C MET A 282 -6.52 -8.00 -10.64
N ASN A 283 -7.28 -8.29 -9.62
CA ASN A 283 -7.71 -9.65 -9.32
C ASN A 283 -9.21 -9.71 -9.04
N ALA A 284 -9.88 -10.74 -9.57
CA ALA A 284 -11.32 -10.97 -9.36
C ALA A 284 -11.63 -11.43 -7.92
N GLY A 285 -12.69 -10.86 -7.35
CA GLY A 285 -13.09 -11.03 -5.96
C GLY A 285 -12.48 -9.96 -5.05
N GLY A 286 -13.32 -9.28 -4.27
CA GLY A 286 -12.86 -8.28 -3.28
C GLY A 286 -12.12 -8.92 -2.12
N PHE A 287 -11.70 -8.12 -1.15
CA PHE A 287 -11.08 -8.63 0.08
C PHE A 287 -12.00 -9.65 0.79
N PRO A 288 -11.41 -10.68 1.41
CA PRO A 288 -12.16 -11.62 2.25
C PRO A 288 -12.94 -10.90 3.37
N LEU A 289 -13.95 -11.57 3.92
CA LEU A 289 -14.73 -11.02 5.03
C LEU A 289 -13.82 -10.67 6.22
N GLY A 290 -14.00 -9.47 6.77
CA GLY A 290 -13.21 -8.97 7.90
C GLY A 290 -11.87 -8.33 7.50
N VAL A 291 -11.48 -8.38 6.22
CA VAL A 291 -10.29 -7.71 5.69
C VAL A 291 -10.70 -6.41 4.99
N SER A 292 -10.02 -5.34 5.32
CA SER A 292 -10.16 -4.02 4.71
C SER A 292 -8.78 -3.41 4.48
N ILE A 293 -8.72 -2.33 3.74
CA ILE A 293 -7.46 -1.59 3.51
C ILE A 293 -6.86 -1.13 4.85
N ASP A 294 -7.69 -0.68 5.79
CA ASP A 294 -7.25 -0.13 7.08
C ASP A 294 -6.65 -1.18 8.03
N ASN A 295 -7.05 -2.46 7.87
CA ASN A 295 -6.55 -3.53 8.72
C ASN A 295 -5.67 -4.56 8.01
N LEU A 296 -5.35 -4.34 6.73
CA LEU A 296 -4.67 -5.29 5.85
C LEU A 296 -3.35 -5.85 6.43
N LEU A 297 -2.58 -5.01 7.13
CA LEU A 297 -1.32 -5.37 7.78
C LEU A 297 -1.48 -6.02 9.18
N ARG A 298 -2.68 -6.03 9.74
CA ARG A 298 -2.95 -6.50 11.11
C ARG A 298 -3.81 -7.76 11.16
N VAL A 299 -4.51 -8.05 10.08
CA VAL A 299 -5.40 -9.20 10.01
C VAL A 299 -4.63 -10.45 9.66
N GLN A 300 -4.90 -11.51 10.40
CA GLN A 300 -4.38 -12.84 10.07
C GLN A 300 -4.89 -13.26 8.67
N SER A 301 -4.00 -13.76 7.83
CA SER A 301 -4.34 -14.19 6.48
C SER A 301 -5.46 -15.24 6.48
N THR A 302 -6.54 -14.95 5.77
CA THR A 302 -7.66 -15.88 5.54
C THR A 302 -7.80 -16.09 4.03
N PRO A 303 -7.06 -17.02 3.43
CA PRO A 303 -7.11 -17.24 1.99
C PRO A 303 -8.46 -17.77 1.55
N ARG A 304 -8.98 -17.23 0.44
CA ARG A 304 -10.23 -17.72 -0.18
C ARG A 304 -10.07 -19.16 -0.68
N ASN A 305 -8.91 -19.49 -1.23
CA ASN A 305 -8.56 -20.83 -1.72
C ASN A 305 -7.56 -21.47 -0.77
N ARG A 306 -8.08 -22.06 0.32
CA ARG A 306 -7.25 -22.55 1.43
C ARG A 306 -6.28 -23.64 1.01
N LEU A 307 -6.76 -24.65 0.25
CA LEU A 307 -5.90 -25.74 -0.21
C LEU A 307 -4.79 -25.22 -1.13
N LEU A 308 -5.12 -24.29 -2.04
CA LEU A 308 -4.16 -23.67 -2.93
C LEU A 308 -3.07 -22.93 -2.13
N ALA A 309 -3.48 -22.08 -1.17
CA ALA A 309 -2.58 -21.33 -0.33
C ALA A 309 -1.68 -22.23 0.55
N ASP A 310 -2.23 -23.30 1.11
CA ASP A 310 -1.50 -24.29 1.91
C ASP A 310 -0.38 -24.97 1.10
N VAL A 311 -0.65 -25.34 -0.14
CA VAL A 311 0.37 -25.94 -1.02
C VAL A 311 1.43 -24.91 -1.42
N LEU A 312 1.05 -23.68 -1.72
CA LEU A 312 2.00 -22.60 -2.01
C LEU A 312 2.91 -22.31 -0.82
N GLU A 313 2.38 -22.33 0.42
CA GLU A 313 3.16 -22.21 1.64
C GLU A 313 4.13 -23.39 1.83
N LYS A 314 3.64 -24.63 1.71
CA LYS A 314 4.45 -25.85 1.85
C LYS A 314 5.60 -25.93 0.84
N THR A 315 5.41 -25.34 -0.33
CA THR A 315 6.43 -25.28 -1.39
C THR A 315 7.31 -24.02 -1.31
N GLY A 316 7.07 -23.15 -0.31
CA GLY A 316 7.86 -21.95 -0.09
C GLY A 316 7.68 -20.86 -1.14
N VAL A 317 6.59 -20.93 -1.90
CA VAL A 317 6.22 -19.88 -2.87
C VAL A 317 5.63 -18.68 -2.16
N VAL A 318 4.83 -18.94 -1.11
CA VAL A 318 4.26 -17.94 -0.20
C VAL A 318 4.85 -18.16 1.20
N GLU A 319 5.11 -17.10 1.93
CA GLU A 319 5.56 -17.19 3.31
C GLU A 319 4.37 -17.40 4.27
N ARG A 320 4.68 -17.90 5.50
CA ARG A 320 3.65 -18.19 6.50
C ARG A 320 2.83 -16.97 6.88
N SER A 321 1.54 -17.17 6.96
CA SER A 321 0.53 -16.37 7.65
C SER A 321 0.79 -14.86 7.75
N GLY A 322 0.37 -14.10 6.75
CA GLY A 322 0.25 -12.65 6.85
C GLY A 322 1.50 -11.84 6.48
N GLN A 323 2.65 -12.48 6.29
CA GLN A 323 3.92 -11.77 5.99
C GLN A 323 4.04 -11.30 4.54
N GLY A 324 3.21 -11.80 3.63
CA GLY A 324 3.28 -11.42 2.21
C GLY A 324 2.99 -9.95 1.96
N ILE A 325 1.94 -9.43 2.57
CA ILE A 325 1.60 -8.00 2.49
C ILE A 325 2.68 -7.16 3.17
N ASP A 326 3.18 -7.60 4.32
CA ASP A 326 4.28 -6.94 5.03
C ASP A 326 5.52 -6.81 4.14
N LYS A 327 5.86 -7.87 3.39
CA LYS A 327 6.97 -7.88 2.44
C LYS A 327 6.77 -6.87 1.31
N ILE A 328 5.56 -6.79 0.76
CA ILE A 328 5.22 -5.81 -0.29
C ILE A 328 5.42 -4.39 0.25
N PHE A 329 4.86 -4.05 1.41
CA PHE A 329 5.00 -2.71 2.00
C PHE A 329 6.43 -2.41 2.40
N LYS A 330 7.08 -3.31 3.15
CA LYS A 330 8.43 -3.11 3.66
C LYS A 330 9.43 -2.88 2.54
N ASN A 331 9.47 -3.76 1.52
CA ASN A 331 10.43 -3.63 0.43
C ASN A 331 10.18 -2.37 -0.41
N THR A 332 8.92 -2.08 -0.75
CA THR A 332 8.57 -0.89 -1.53
C THR A 332 8.98 0.40 -0.82
N LEU A 333 8.68 0.53 0.47
CA LEU A 333 9.03 1.71 1.26
C LEU A 333 10.53 1.82 1.49
N SER A 334 11.23 0.70 1.75
CA SER A 334 12.68 0.68 1.95
C SER A 334 13.44 1.12 0.69
N GLU A 335 12.87 0.94 -0.49
CA GLU A 335 13.40 1.44 -1.75
C GLU A 335 13.11 2.94 -2.01
N GLY A 336 12.55 3.66 -1.05
CA GLY A 336 12.22 5.08 -1.18
C GLY A 336 11.08 5.39 -2.14
N LYS A 337 10.23 4.42 -2.44
CA LYS A 337 9.03 4.52 -3.28
C LYS A 337 7.79 4.90 -2.46
N ASP A 338 6.68 5.16 -3.16
CA ASP A 338 5.37 5.33 -2.52
C ASP A 338 4.88 4.02 -1.89
N SER A 339 4.03 4.14 -0.87
CA SER A 339 3.33 2.99 -0.31
C SER A 339 2.53 2.25 -1.39
N PRO A 340 2.47 0.91 -1.33
CA PRO A 340 1.52 0.14 -2.12
C PRO A 340 0.10 0.66 -1.92
N ASP A 341 -0.63 0.85 -3.02
CA ASP A 341 -1.97 1.45 -2.98
C ASP A 341 -3.04 0.45 -3.40
N TYR A 342 -3.98 0.20 -2.49
CA TYR A 342 -5.15 -0.66 -2.66
C TYR A 342 -6.46 0.15 -2.73
N SER A 343 -6.42 1.48 -2.76
CA SER A 343 -7.61 2.34 -2.68
C SER A 343 -8.60 2.17 -3.83
N HIS A 344 -8.16 1.57 -4.93
CA HIS A 344 -8.99 1.27 -6.10
C HIS A 344 -9.72 -0.07 -6.01
N SER A 345 -9.54 -0.80 -4.90
CA SER A 345 -10.22 -2.07 -4.65
C SER A 345 -11.68 -1.84 -4.23
N ASP A 346 -12.52 -2.81 -4.56
CA ASP A 346 -13.94 -2.81 -4.19
C ASP A 346 -14.40 -4.23 -3.75
N SER A 347 -15.70 -4.42 -3.59
CA SER A 347 -16.27 -5.72 -3.19
C SER A 347 -16.14 -6.81 -4.26
N PHE A 348 -15.74 -6.47 -5.47
CA PHE A 348 -15.70 -7.38 -6.62
C PHE A 348 -14.31 -7.66 -7.13
N ARG A 349 -13.36 -6.76 -6.84
CA ARG A 349 -11.97 -6.92 -7.25
C ARG A 349 -11.01 -6.28 -6.24
N VAL A 350 -9.83 -6.85 -6.15
CA VAL A 350 -8.68 -6.23 -5.50
C VAL A 350 -7.78 -5.65 -6.58
N GLU A 351 -7.35 -4.41 -6.37
CA GLU A 351 -6.47 -3.69 -7.28
C GLU A 351 -5.27 -3.13 -6.50
N LEU A 352 -4.08 -3.63 -6.79
CA LEU A 352 -2.82 -3.20 -6.19
C LEU A 352 -2.03 -2.35 -7.18
N HIS A 353 -1.72 -1.12 -6.80
CA HIS A 353 -0.85 -0.22 -7.54
C HIS A 353 0.53 -0.16 -6.88
N LEU A 354 1.57 -0.40 -7.66
CA LEU A 354 2.97 -0.34 -7.25
C LEU A 354 3.70 0.71 -8.07
N SER A 355 4.28 1.71 -7.40
CA SER A 355 5.08 2.75 -8.05
C SER A 355 6.49 2.25 -8.39
N ALA A 356 6.98 2.57 -9.58
CA ALA A 356 8.38 2.42 -9.97
C ALA A 356 9.23 3.65 -9.61
N VAL A 357 8.58 4.77 -9.26
CA VAL A 357 9.24 6.05 -9.01
C VAL A 357 9.89 6.04 -7.64
N ILE A 358 11.22 6.15 -7.62
CA ILE A 358 11.99 6.31 -6.39
C ILE A 358 11.97 7.79 -6.03
N LYS A 359 11.15 8.17 -5.06
CA LYS A 359 10.97 9.57 -4.62
C LYS A 359 12.10 10.05 -3.74
N ASP A 360 12.70 9.15 -2.97
CA ASP A 360 13.72 9.50 -2.00
C ASP A 360 14.86 8.47 -1.97
N LYS A 361 15.87 8.73 -2.79
CA LYS A 361 17.09 7.89 -2.85
C LYS A 361 17.86 7.91 -1.55
N ALA A 362 17.89 9.07 -0.86
CA ALA A 362 18.60 9.22 0.40
C ALA A 362 17.98 8.35 1.50
N PHE A 363 16.66 8.21 1.49
CA PHE A 363 15.96 7.33 2.42
C PHE A 363 16.28 5.85 2.17
N ALA A 364 16.35 5.45 0.90
CA ALA A 364 16.76 4.09 0.56
C ALA A 364 18.22 3.80 0.97
N MET A 365 19.14 4.75 0.73
CA MET A 365 20.54 4.66 1.16
C MET A 365 20.65 4.57 2.69
N PHE A 366 19.94 5.43 3.38
CA PHE A 366 19.91 5.46 4.83
C PHE A 366 19.44 4.11 5.40
N LEU A 367 18.31 3.58 4.93
CA LEU A 367 17.81 2.29 5.40
C LEU A 367 18.75 1.14 5.07
N GLU A 368 19.31 1.11 3.87
CA GLU A 368 20.25 0.08 3.47
C GLU A 368 21.52 0.10 4.34
N SER A 369 22.08 1.29 4.59
CA SER A 369 23.28 1.42 5.42
C SER A 369 23.05 0.97 6.87
N GLU A 370 21.89 1.31 7.45
CA GLU A 370 21.58 1.02 8.85
C GLU A 370 21.17 -0.44 9.09
N GLN A 371 20.71 -1.16 8.06
CA GLN A 371 20.21 -2.53 8.20
C GLN A 371 21.11 -3.60 7.59
N ARG A 372 22.13 -3.23 6.80
CA ARG A 372 22.98 -4.15 6.04
C ARG A 372 23.64 -5.22 6.91
N ASP A 373 24.23 -4.80 8.01
CA ASP A 373 25.04 -5.66 8.87
C ASP A 373 24.25 -6.26 10.04
N LEU A 374 22.94 -6.02 10.11
CA LEU A 374 22.08 -6.55 11.15
C LEU A 374 21.66 -8.00 10.86
N ALA A 375 21.60 -8.82 11.92
CA ALA A 375 20.95 -10.13 11.85
C ALA A 375 19.46 -9.97 11.50
N GLU A 376 18.84 -10.98 10.90
CA GLU A 376 17.47 -10.92 10.42
C GLU A 376 16.46 -10.57 11.54
N GLU A 377 16.71 -11.07 12.74
CA GLU A 377 15.91 -10.82 13.96
C GLU A 377 15.99 -9.37 14.47
N ASP A 378 17.09 -8.66 14.17
CA ASP A 378 17.30 -7.28 14.59
C ASP A 378 16.82 -6.26 13.56
N ARG A 379 16.48 -6.70 12.36
CA ARG A 379 16.01 -5.83 11.29
C ARG A 379 14.66 -5.19 11.62
N LEU A 380 14.41 -4.05 11.00
CA LEU A 380 13.15 -3.34 11.14
C LEU A 380 11.96 -4.20 10.66
N SER A 381 10.88 -4.18 11.43
CA SER A 381 9.59 -4.71 11.02
C SER A 381 8.93 -3.81 9.96
N VAL A 382 7.86 -4.29 9.33
CA VAL A 382 7.06 -3.47 8.40
C VAL A 382 6.51 -2.22 9.10
N PHE A 383 6.04 -2.33 10.34
CA PHE A 383 5.51 -1.20 11.12
C PHE A 383 6.59 -0.17 11.45
N ASP A 384 7.82 -0.62 11.73
CA ASP A 384 8.96 0.28 11.94
C ASP A 384 9.28 1.08 10.67
N VAL A 385 9.29 0.43 9.50
CA VAL A 385 9.55 1.08 8.21
C VAL A 385 8.43 2.06 7.84
N ILE A 386 7.16 1.69 8.06
CA ILE A 386 6.01 2.58 7.87
C ILE A 386 6.14 3.80 8.80
N SER A 387 6.42 3.58 10.08
CA SER A 387 6.60 4.63 11.08
C SER A 387 7.74 5.58 10.70
N LEU A 388 8.85 5.02 10.23
CA LEU A 388 9.99 5.81 9.76
C LEU A 388 9.64 6.66 8.53
N ASN A 389 8.87 6.10 7.60
CA ASN A 389 8.36 6.82 6.44
C ASN A 389 7.37 7.94 6.82
N GLU A 390 6.53 7.73 7.85
CA GLU A 390 5.64 8.78 8.38
C GLU A 390 6.43 9.91 9.05
N VAL A 391 7.47 9.59 9.82
CA VAL A 391 8.40 10.59 10.39
C VAL A 391 9.05 11.38 9.26
N ARG A 392 9.52 10.73 8.19
CA ARG A 392 10.07 11.38 7.00
C ARG A 392 9.10 12.38 6.38
N GLN A 393 7.81 12.02 6.30
CA GLN A 393 6.75 12.88 5.76
C GLN A 393 6.27 13.97 6.72
N GLY A 394 6.86 14.09 7.92
CA GLY A 394 6.44 15.03 8.94
C GLY A 394 5.15 14.67 9.67
N LYS A 395 4.66 13.44 9.53
CA LYS A 395 3.42 12.91 10.15
C LYS A 395 3.71 12.18 11.45
N SER A 396 4.63 12.67 12.26
CA SER A 396 5.10 11.98 13.48
C SER A 396 4.05 11.76 14.57
N GLN A 397 2.84 12.34 14.44
CA GLN A 397 1.74 12.15 15.39
C GLN A 397 0.95 10.86 15.16
N SER A 398 1.01 10.27 13.97
CA SER A 398 0.34 9.03 13.62
C SER A 398 1.16 7.76 13.92
N VAL A 399 2.41 7.93 14.34
CA VAL A 399 3.36 6.83 14.56
C VAL A 399 3.03 6.03 15.83
N GLU A 400 3.12 4.72 15.75
CA GLU A 400 2.90 3.81 16.89
C GLU A 400 3.99 3.97 17.96
N LYS A 401 3.60 3.91 19.24
CA LYS A 401 4.53 4.15 20.37
C LYS A 401 5.66 3.13 20.40
N ASP A 402 5.35 1.86 20.18
CA ASP A 402 6.35 0.78 20.24
C ASP A 402 7.41 0.95 19.15
N SER A 403 6.99 1.33 17.93
CA SER A 403 7.92 1.67 16.85
C SER A 403 8.77 2.90 17.17
N ILE A 404 8.19 3.93 17.81
CA ILE A 404 8.96 5.11 18.24
C ILE A 404 10.07 4.72 19.21
N GLU A 405 9.78 3.90 20.22
CA GLU A 405 10.77 3.48 21.21
C GLU A 405 11.90 2.69 20.55
N LYS A 406 11.57 1.74 19.67
CA LYS A 406 12.55 0.98 18.90
C LYS A 406 13.40 1.87 18.00
N LEU A 407 12.77 2.74 17.20
CA LEU A 407 13.48 3.62 16.27
C LEU A 407 14.39 4.63 16.98
N LEU A 408 14.00 5.11 18.18
CA LEU A 408 14.86 5.93 19.04
C LEU A 408 16.05 5.14 19.58
N SER A 409 15.83 3.90 20.05
CA SER A 409 16.89 3.05 20.60
C SER A 409 17.90 2.64 19.52
N CYS A 410 17.46 2.45 18.28
CA CYS A 410 18.32 2.20 17.13
C CYS A 410 18.99 3.47 16.57
N GLY A 411 18.64 4.66 17.07
CA GLY A 411 19.21 5.93 16.59
C GLY A 411 18.75 6.33 15.19
N LEU A 412 17.64 5.79 14.69
CA LEU A 412 17.09 6.07 13.36
C LEU A 412 16.25 7.35 13.33
N ILE A 413 15.68 7.71 14.47
CA ILE A 413 14.94 8.96 14.66
C ILE A 413 15.45 9.71 15.89
N GLU A 414 15.19 11.00 15.91
CA GLU A 414 15.51 11.87 17.03
C GLU A 414 14.26 12.59 17.52
N LYS A 415 14.15 12.71 18.84
CA LYS A 415 13.07 13.45 19.48
C LYS A 415 13.39 14.93 19.50
N ARG A 416 12.46 15.76 19.06
CA ARG A 416 12.54 17.22 19.06
C ARG A 416 11.34 17.81 19.80
N GLY A 417 11.48 19.07 20.24
CA GLY A 417 10.44 19.76 20.99
C GLY A 417 10.29 19.29 22.44
N ARG A 418 9.36 19.91 23.17
CA ARG A 418 9.11 19.62 24.59
C ARG A 418 7.62 19.50 24.87
N THR A 419 7.26 18.58 25.74
CA THR A 419 5.90 18.37 26.21
C THR A 419 4.88 18.18 25.06
N ARG A 420 3.84 19.05 24.96
CA ARG A 420 2.80 18.96 23.92
C ARG A 420 3.28 19.29 22.49
N GLY A 421 4.49 19.86 22.35
CA GLY A 421 5.12 20.15 21.07
C GLY A 421 6.18 19.12 20.66
N THR A 422 6.20 17.94 21.25
CA THR A 422 7.12 16.87 20.87
C THR A 422 6.80 16.36 19.46
N TYR A 423 7.82 16.24 18.62
CA TYR A 423 7.78 15.62 17.31
C TYR A 423 9.07 14.82 17.06
N TYR A 424 9.10 14.04 16.01
CA TYR A 424 10.25 13.22 15.66
C TYR A 424 10.76 13.58 14.27
N ILE A 425 12.06 13.50 14.07
CA ILE A 425 12.74 13.68 12.79
C ILE A 425 13.64 12.47 12.54
N LEU A 426 14.04 12.25 11.31
CA LEU A 426 15.03 11.24 10.97
C LEU A 426 16.39 11.64 11.60
N SER A 427 17.26 10.65 11.83
CA SER A 427 18.59 10.88 12.39
C SER A 427 19.48 11.65 11.43
N LYS A 428 20.59 12.18 11.96
CA LYS A 428 21.57 12.95 11.21
C LYS A 428 22.09 12.22 9.97
N SER A 429 22.29 10.92 10.01
CA SER A 429 22.77 10.13 8.89
C SER A 429 21.87 10.23 7.65
N TYR A 430 20.54 10.28 7.82
CA TYR A 430 19.64 10.53 6.70
C TYR A 430 19.92 11.87 5.99
N TYR A 431 20.12 12.94 6.77
CA TYR A 431 20.36 14.27 6.21
C TYR A 431 21.73 14.38 5.53
N GLU A 432 22.72 13.61 5.97
CA GLU A 432 24.00 13.45 5.30
C GLU A 432 23.85 12.78 3.93
N PHE A 433 23.05 11.71 3.83
CA PHE A 433 22.73 11.05 2.55
C PHE A 433 21.92 11.96 1.60
N SER A 434 21.06 12.80 2.15
CA SER A 434 20.24 13.71 1.34
C SER A 434 20.95 15.00 0.92
N GLY A 435 22.14 15.30 1.48
CA GLY A 435 22.84 16.57 1.32
C GLY A 435 22.07 17.75 1.92
N GLN A 436 21.26 17.49 2.94
CA GLN A 436 20.35 18.45 3.60
C GLN A 436 20.75 18.73 5.06
N GLU A 437 22.05 18.74 5.37
CA GLU A 437 22.56 19.01 6.73
C GLU A 437 22.08 20.37 7.25
N GLY A 438 21.83 21.31 6.34
CA GLY A 438 21.23 22.60 6.67
C GLY A 438 19.81 22.48 7.22
N GLU A 439 18.98 21.59 6.65
CA GLU A 439 17.63 21.32 7.16
C GLU A 439 17.64 20.62 8.51
N TYR A 440 18.58 19.69 8.71
CA TYR A 440 18.79 19.07 10.02
C TYR A 440 19.08 20.10 11.09
N SER A 441 20.02 21.02 10.80
CA SER A 441 20.38 22.11 11.70
C SER A 441 19.23 23.09 11.97
N GLN A 442 18.34 23.30 10.99
CA GLN A 442 17.14 24.13 11.16
C GLN A 442 16.06 23.46 12.01
N LYS A 443 16.00 22.12 12.02
CA LYS A 443 15.08 21.34 12.85
C LYS A 443 15.58 21.16 14.28
N ASP A 444 16.81 21.58 14.59
CA ASP A 444 17.27 21.69 15.97
C ASP A 444 16.42 22.71 16.74
N ASP A 445 16.06 22.38 17.98
CA ASP A 445 15.46 23.37 18.88
C ASP A 445 16.40 24.58 18.97
N TRP A 446 16.01 25.70 18.39
CA TRP A 446 16.79 26.91 18.39
C TRP A 446 17.09 27.33 19.83
N GLY A 447 18.23 26.86 20.29
CA GLY A 447 18.75 27.17 21.60
C GLY A 447 19.20 28.65 21.65
N ILE A 448 19.46 29.12 22.85
CA ILE A 448 19.92 30.48 23.12
C ILE A 448 21.10 30.86 22.22
N ASN A 449 22.01 29.93 21.93
CA ASN A 449 23.21 30.19 21.11
C ASN A 449 22.87 30.50 19.65
N GLN A 450 21.95 29.75 19.05
CA GLN A 450 21.54 29.95 17.65
C GLN A 450 20.75 31.25 17.51
N VAL A 451 19.85 31.55 18.45
CA VAL A 451 19.17 32.83 18.49
C VAL A 451 20.16 33.97 18.61
N MET A 452 21.15 33.84 19.50
CA MET A 452 22.18 34.88 19.69
C MET A 452 23.06 35.05 18.46
N SER A 453 23.43 33.98 17.75
CA SER A 453 24.24 34.10 16.52
C SER A 453 23.53 34.92 15.44
N VAL A 454 22.21 34.94 15.40
CA VAL A 454 21.40 35.72 14.46
C VAL A 454 21.15 37.16 14.95
N ILE A 455 20.83 37.34 16.23
CA ILE A 455 20.46 38.68 16.74
C ILE A 455 21.66 39.55 17.08
N MET A 456 22.82 38.96 17.44
CA MET A 456 24.03 39.72 17.83
C MET A 456 24.58 40.61 16.71
N PRO A 457 24.74 40.13 15.46
CA PRO A 457 25.18 41.00 14.36
C PRO A 457 24.24 42.19 14.15
N HIS A 458 22.93 41.95 14.29
CA HIS A 458 21.93 43.01 14.18
C HIS A 458 22.07 44.05 15.31
N LEU A 459 22.12 43.58 16.55
CA LEU A 459 22.29 44.47 17.72
C LEU A 459 23.62 45.22 17.71
N THR A 460 24.69 44.59 17.24
CA THR A 460 26.00 45.24 17.09
C THR A 460 25.93 46.34 16.04
N LYS A 461 25.23 46.12 14.94
CA LYS A 461 25.10 47.08 13.84
C LYS A 461 24.17 48.25 14.16
N PHE A 462 23.04 47.99 14.82
CA PHE A 462 21.95 48.96 15.03
C PHE A 462 21.84 49.46 16.48
N GLY A 463 22.62 48.92 17.42
CA GLY A 463 22.69 49.29 18.84
C GLY A 463 21.50 48.79 19.65
N LYS A 464 20.29 48.77 19.09
CA LYS A 464 19.04 48.32 19.74
C LYS A 464 18.06 47.77 18.72
N ALA A 465 17.14 46.89 19.16
CA ALA A 465 16.09 46.30 18.35
C ALA A 465 14.77 46.19 19.16
N LYS A 466 13.64 46.15 18.46
CA LYS A 466 12.33 45.85 19.04
C LYS A 466 12.01 44.38 18.91
N MET A 467 11.04 43.86 19.68
CA MET A 467 10.58 42.49 19.59
C MET A 467 10.13 42.10 18.17
N LYS A 468 9.54 43.02 17.40
CA LYS A 468 9.14 42.80 16.01
C LYS A 468 10.36 42.56 15.09
N ASP A 469 11.50 43.16 15.38
CA ASP A 469 12.71 43.02 14.58
C ASP A 469 13.32 41.64 14.82
N PHE A 470 13.33 41.16 16.06
CA PHE A 470 13.70 39.78 16.40
C PHE A 470 12.76 38.76 15.78
N ALA A 471 11.45 39.01 15.83
CA ALA A 471 10.48 38.11 15.19
C ALA A 471 10.67 38.00 13.67
N LYS A 472 11.13 39.11 13.03
CA LYS A 472 11.45 39.12 11.59
C LYS A 472 12.78 38.43 11.28
N LEU A 473 13.80 38.63 12.12
CA LEU A 473 15.12 38.00 11.96
C LEU A 473 15.06 36.47 12.15
N LEU A 474 14.15 36.02 12.99
CA LEU A 474 13.97 34.60 13.36
C LEU A 474 12.75 33.99 12.69
N ASP A 475 12.17 34.67 11.70
CA ASP A 475 11.03 34.19 10.93
C ASP A 475 11.41 32.93 10.14
N GLY A 476 10.53 31.95 10.11
CA GLY A 476 10.81 30.62 9.56
C GLY A 476 11.52 29.66 10.52
N HIS A 477 12.09 30.14 11.64
CA HIS A 477 12.79 29.32 12.63
C HIS A 477 12.06 29.24 13.97
N LEU A 478 11.49 30.33 14.43
CA LEU A 478 10.76 30.40 15.71
C LEU A 478 9.43 31.13 15.55
N THR A 479 8.39 30.61 16.22
CA THR A 479 7.14 31.34 16.34
C THR A 479 7.31 32.60 17.19
N ARG A 480 6.48 33.62 17.00
CA ARG A 480 6.51 34.87 17.79
C ARG A 480 6.51 34.63 19.29
N ARG A 481 5.81 33.58 19.76
CA ARG A 481 5.76 33.18 21.17
C ARG A 481 7.11 32.64 21.65
N GLN A 482 7.75 31.78 20.84
CA GLN A 482 9.08 31.23 21.14
C GLN A 482 10.14 32.33 21.15
N VAL A 483 10.14 33.21 20.13
CA VAL A 483 11.03 34.38 20.10
C VAL A 483 10.92 35.17 21.39
N ARG A 484 9.71 35.52 21.82
CA ARG A 484 9.47 36.24 23.07
C ARG A 484 10.05 35.50 24.29
N THR A 485 9.78 34.22 24.41
CA THR A 485 10.27 33.37 25.50
C THR A 485 11.81 33.37 25.57
N VAL A 486 12.48 33.26 24.41
CA VAL A 486 13.96 33.26 24.36
C VAL A 486 14.53 34.65 24.68
N ILE A 487 13.95 35.71 24.12
CA ILE A 487 14.39 37.09 24.41
C ILE A 487 14.18 37.42 25.91
N ASP A 488 13.06 37.05 26.50
CA ASP A 488 12.80 37.27 27.94
C ASP A 488 13.83 36.50 28.81
N LYS A 489 14.24 35.28 28.41
CA LYS A 489 15.33 34.55 29.05
C LYS A 489 16.67 35.25 28.92
N LEU A 490 16.99 35.78 27.72
CA LEU A 490 18.22 36.55 27.51
C LEU A 490 18.28 37.82 28.37
N VAL A 491 17.14 38.44 28.62
CA VAL A 491 17.03 39.57 29.56
C VAL A 491 17.21 39.10 31.01
N ALA A 492 16.55 37.98 31.39
CA ALA A 492 16.70 37.40 32.74
C ALA A 492 18.15 36.99 33.06
N TYR A 493 18.90 36.51 32.06
CA TYR A 493 20.33 36.21 32.19
C TYR A 493 21.25 37.43 32.04
N GLN A 494 20.70 38.64 31.97
CA GLN A 494 21.43 39.88 31.82
C GLN A 494 22.35 39.93 30.59
N LEU A 495 22.01 39.20 29.53
CA LEU A 495 22.71 39.23 28.25
C LEU A 495 22.14 40.33 27.36
N LEU A 496 20.86 40.61 27.49
CA LEU A 496 20.19 41.76 26.91
C LEU A 496 19.62 42.64 28.01
N ILE A 497 19.60 43.96 27.76
CA ILE A 497 18.94 44.96 28.59
C ILE A 497 17.65 45.38 27.88
N LYS A 498 16.56 45.34 28.61
CA LYS A 498 15.24 45.83 28.16
C LYS A 498 15.10 47.29 28.58
N GLU A 499 14.80 48.19 27.63
CA GLU A 499 14.54 49.61 27.86
C GLU A 499 13.13 49.98 27.38
N GLY A 500 12.41 50.78 28.19
CA GLY A 500 11.07 51.26 27.90
C GLY A 500 9.98 50.26 28.24
N GLU A 501 8.73 50.70 28.10
CA GLU A 501 7.53 49.93 28.39
C GLU A 501 6.57 49.89 27.18
N GLY A 502 5.72 48.87 27.15
CA GLY A 502 4.68 48.71 26.12
C GLY A 502 5.24 48.65 24.68
N ALA A 503 4.65 49.40 23.77
CA ALA A 503 5.02 49.41 22.34
C ALA A 503 6.39 50.10 22.06
N SER A 504 6.92 50.86 23.00
CA SER A 504 8.23 51.54 22.90
C SER A 504 9.40 50.67 23.36
N THR A 505 9.15 49.47 23.89
CA THR A 505 10.19 48.57 24.40
C THR A 505 11.24 48.26 23.35
N THR A 506 12.50 48.46 23.70
CA THR A 506 13.69 48.09 22.92
C THR A 506 14.64 47.23 23.74
N TYR A 507 15.48 46.50 23.07
CA TYR A 507 16.47 45.61 23.67
C TYR A 507 17.84 45.94 23.13
N LYS A 508 18.86 45.97 24.00
CA LYS A 508 20.25 46.18 23.64
C LYS A 508 21.17 45.18 24.33
N ILE A 509 22.37 45.02 23.83
CA ILE A 509 23.38 44.16 24.45
C ILE A 509 23.81 44.80 25.79
N ALA A 510 23.99 44.00 26.85
CA ALA A 510 24.50 44.50 28.12
C ALA A 510 25.95 45.00 27.97
N GLU A 511 26.26 46.17 28.52
CA GLU A 511 27.54 46.90 28.31
C GLU A 511 28.78 46.05 28.64
N LYS A 512 28.69 45.14 29.62
CA LYS A 512 29.78 44.23 29.99
C LYS A 512 30.22 43.28 28.85
N TYR A 513 29.41 43.15 27.78
CA TYR A 513 29.69 42.26 26.64
C TYR A 513 30.07 43.02 25.35
N ILE A 514 30.02 44.33 25.32
CA ILE A 514 30.29 45.16 24.12
C ILE A 514 31.81 45.27 23.83
N LYS A 515 32.67 45.17 24.84
CA LYS A 515 34.11 45.50 24.74
C LYS A 515 35.04 44.41 24.19
N ASN A 516 34.55 43.18 23.95
CA ASN A 516 35.45 42.13 23.42
C ASN A 516 34.67 40.95 22.80
N SER A 517 34.64 40.84 21.49
CA SER A 517 33.89 39.79 20.76
C SER A 517 34.34 38.35 21.10
N ALA A 518 35.63 38.16 21.40
CA ALA A 518 36.17 36.86 21.84
C ALA A 518 35.80 36.51 23.29
N LEU A 519 35.67 37.52 24.17
CA LEU A 519 35.23 37.36 25.56
C LEU A 519 33.70 37.09 25.63
N VAL A 520 32.95 37.65 24.70
CA VAL A 520 31.48 37.39 24.58
C VAL A 520 31.22 35.92 24.25
N ALA A 521 31.91 35.34 23.28
CA ALA A 521 31.78 33.93 22.94
C ALA A 521 32.17 33.03 24.14
N ARG A 522 33.23 33.38 24.87
CA ARG A 522 33.72 32.61 26.03
C ARG A 522 32.82 32.75 27.27
N ALA A 523 32.22 33.93 27.47
CA ALA A 523 31.23 34.14 28.54
C ALA A 523 29.90 33.41 28.27
N PHE A 524 29.53 33.29 27.01
CA PHE A 524 28.39 32.47 26.56
C PHE A 524 28.61 30.98 26.86
N ASP A 525 29.77 30.46 26.51
CA ASP A 525 30.13 29.05 26.81
C ASP A 525 30.17 28.77 28.32
N LEU A 526 30.64 29.71 29.12
CA LEU A 526 30.67 29.60 30.58
C LEU A 526 29.27 29.71 31.18
N GLY A 527 28.43 30.64 30.70
CA GLY A 527 27.03 30.77 31.14
C GLY A 527 26.21 29.53 30.86
N ILE A 528 26.40 28.93 29.70
CA ILE A 528 25.70 27.66 29.31
C ILE A 528 26.21 26.46 30.13
N LYS A 529 27.52 26.38 30.43
CA LYS A 529 28.06 25.35 31.30
C LYS A 529 27.51 25.45 32.73
N GLU A 530 27.31 26.68 33.23
CA GLU A 530 26.67 26.88 34.54
C GLU A 530 25.19 26.53 34.54
N MET A 531 24.44 26.83 33.46
CA MET A 531 23.04 26.50 33.31
C MET A 531 22.83 24.98 33.19
N LYS A 532 23.70 24.28 32.43
CA LYS A 532 23.75 22.82 32.40
C LYS A 532 24.01 22.19 33.76
N LYS A 533 24.89 22.77 34.58
CA LYS A 533 25.17 22.32 35.95
C LYS A 533 24.00 22.52 36.90
N ARG A 534 23.12 23.51 36.65
CA ARG A 534 21.92 23.79 37.46
C ARG A 534 20.67 23.05 36.97
N GLY A 535 20.76 22.25 35.87
CA GLY A 535 19.62 21.57 35.30
C GLY A 535 18.55 22.48 34.70
N GLU A 536 18.92 23.71 34.31
CA GLU A 536 18.01 24.71 33.76
C GLU A 536 17.91 24.65 32.21
N ILE A 537 18.81 23.86 31.58
CA ILE A 537 18.83 23.50 30.15
C ILE A 537 19.46 22.12 29.96
#